data_e2f967ebba8e57ad377099d0d1fbe03d
#
_entry.id   e2f967ebba8e57ad377099d0d1fbe03d
#
_cell.length_a   1.000
_cell.length_b   1.000
_cell.length_c   1.000
_cell.angle_alpha   90.00
_cell.angle_beta   90.00
_cell.angle_gamma   90.00
#
_symmetry.space_group_name_H-M   'P 1'
#
loop_
_entity.id
_entity.type
_entity.pdbx_description
1 polymer ?
#
loop_
_entity_poly.entity_id
_entity_poly.type
_entity_poly.pdbx_seq_one_letter_code
_entity_poly.pdbx_strand_id
1 'polypeptide(L)'
;MLFRSQYFISLDKLIYDRKDIGQIRAIADWIDTHCAEGEVSYMIPHDMLYNPDHFKNCRLPDTPINDKLAFGFSVPGTHNFPMQFFEAKYVITCEPFPQTYVGSGEMSIKLNDQFLAVRDQYFAFEQSFDMGNGTTFTIWKRTAAPTREEVEYYLSAFAEEDAQYPEMFSQVAEAWLTAHGL
;
A
#
# COMPACT_ATOMS: atom_id res chain seq x y z
N MET A 1 14.14 33.59 -5.28
CA MET A 1 14.55 32.93 -4.04
C MET A 1 13.73 31.64 -3.92
N LEU A 2 14.30 30.53 -4.27
CA LEU A 2 13.60 29.21 -4.26
C LEU A 2 13.66 28.66 -2.85
N PHE A 3 12.54 28.73 -2.12
CA PHE A 3 12.36 27.96 -0.90
C PHE A 3 12.27 26.48 -1.29
N ARG A 4 13.35 25.76 -1.08
CA ARG A 4 13.33 24.30 -1.17
C ARG A 4 12.55 23.79 0.03
N SER A 5 11.44 23.12 -0.20
CA SER A 5 10.55 22.54 0.84
C SER A 5 11.22 21.49 1.76
N GLN A 6 12.46 21.12 1.48
CA GLN A 6 13.27 20.21 2.29
C GLN A 6 13.74 20.77 3.64
N TYR A 7 13.35 22.00 4.00
CA TYR A 7 13.73 22.65 5.26
C TYR A 7 12.62 22.75 6.30
N PHE A 8 11.44 22.18 6.05
CA PHE A 8 10.45 21.98 7.10
C PHE A 8 10.78 20.73 7.92
N ILE A 9 11.90 20.79 8.63
CA ILE A 9 12.30 19.74 9.54
C ILE A 9 11.98 20.24 10.93
N SER A 10 11.24 19.45 11.70
CA SER A 10 11.18 19.61 13.14
C SER A 10 12.61 19.71 13.65
N LEU A 11 12.91 20.77 14.41
CA LEU A 11 14.24 21.07 14.95
C LEU A 11 14.82 19.93 15.81
N ASP A 12 14.01 18.95 16.18
CA ASP A 12 14.36 17.83 17.04
C ASP A 12 14.82 16.56 16.29
N LYS A 13 14.84 16.57 14.95
CA LYS A 13 15.29 15.41 14.17
C LYS A 13 16.40 15.81 13.20
N LEU A 14 17.50 15.09 13.29
CA LEU A 14 18.59 15.16 12.32
C LEU A 14 18.05 14.89 10.91
N ILE A 15 18.59 15.59 9.92
CA ILE A 15 18.35 15.31 8.50
C ILE A 15 18.73 13.85 8.27
N TYR A 16 17.74 13.03 7.98
CA TYR A 16 17.99 11.63 7.65
C TYR A 16 18.57 11.56 6.23
N ASP A 17 19.85 11.22 6.14
CA ASP A 17 20.48 10.93 4.85
C ASP A 17 19.97 9.59 4.32
N ARG A 18 19.02 9.65 3.39
CA ARG A 18 18.33 8.50 2.84
C ARG A 18 19.21 7.76 1.84
N LYS A 19 19.90 6.70 2.32
CA LYS A 19 20.82 5.90 1.49
C LYS A 19 20.10 4.97 0.50
N ASP A 20 18.83 4.69 0.75
CA ASP A 20 17.96 3.80 -0.04
C ASP A 20 17.16 4.52 -1.14
N ILE A 21 17.42 5.79 -1.39
CA ILE A 21 16.69 6.57 -2.40
C ILE A 21 16.80 5.98 -3.81
N GLY A 22 17.93 5.33 -4.12
CA GLY A 22 18.13 4.63 -5.38
C GLY A 22 17.17 3.46 -5.56
N GLN A 23 16.94 2.69 -4.52
CA GLN A 23 16.02 1.56 -4.49
C GLN A 23 14.56 2.02 -4.54
N ILE A 24 14.22 3.09 -3.82
CA ILE A 24 12.89 3.70 -3.91
C ILE A 24 12.57 4.12 -5.33
N ARG A 25 13.54 4.75 -6.03
CA ARG A 25 13.40 5.10 -7.45
C ARG A 25 13.26 3.88 -8.33
N ALA A 26 14.06 2.83 -8.09
CA ALA A 26 13.96 1.59 -8.86
C ALA A 26 12.59 0.93 -8.73
N ILE A 27 11.97 0.93 -7.54
CA ILE A 27 10.60 0.46 -7.33
C ILE A 27 9.61 1.36 -8.09
N ALA A 28 9.75 2.67 -8.00
CA ALA A 28 8.87 3.62 -8.69
C ALA A 28 8.98 3.49 -10.23
N ASP A 29 10.18 3.31 -10.76
CA ASP A 29 10.44 3.08 -12.19
C ASP A 29 9.86 1.74 -12.65
N TRP A 30 9.96 0.73 -11.79
CA TRP A 30 9.36 -0.57 -12.05
C TRP A 30 7.83 -0.47 -12.16
N ILE A 31 7.17 0.21 -11.20
CA ILE A 31 5.73 0.46 -11.21
C ILE A 31 5.33 1.20 -12.50
N ASP A 32 6.04 2.29 -12.82
CA ASP A 32 5.74 3.09 -13.99
C ASP A 32 5.82 2.30 -15.30
N THR A 33 6.78 1.38 -15.38
CA THR A 33 7.02 0.53 -16.56
C THR A 33 6.00 -0.60 -16.70
N HIS A 34 5.54 -1.19 -15.57
CA HIS A 34 4.72 -2.41 -15.57
C HIS A 34 3.23 -2.16 -15.37
N CYS A 35 2.85 -0.97 -14.87
CA CYS A 35 1.47 -0.54 -14.83
C CYS A 35 1.14 0.32 -16.04
N ALA A 36 0.23 -0.16 -16.88
CA ALA A 36 -0.34 0.63 -17.96
C ALA A 36 -1.21 1.77 -17.42
N GLU A 37 -1.68 2.65 -18.30
CA GLU A 37 -2.66 3.68 -17.94
C GLU A 37 -3.94 3.02 -17.41
N GLY A 38 -4.39 3.46 -16.23
CA GLY A 38 -5.55 2.90 -15.52
C GLY A 38 -5.28 1.64 -14.69
N GLU A 39 -4.07 1.06 -14.76
CA GLU A 39 -3.66 -0.02 -13.87
C GLU A 39 -3.01 0.53 -12.60
N VAL A 40 -3.25 -0.13 -11.46
CA VAL A 40 -2.82 0.31 -10.13
C VAL A 40 -1.97 -0.77 -9.47
N SER A 41 -0.91 -0.35 -8.79
CA SER A 41 -0.21 -1.12 -7.75
C SER A 41 -0.70 -0.67 -6.38
N TYR A 42 -0.80 -1.58 -5.43
CA TYR A 42 -1.18 -1.27 -4.06
C TYR A 42 -0.02 -1.53 -3.10
N MET A 43 0.38 -0.51 -2.33
CA MET A 43 1.43 -0.62 -1.32
C MET A 43 0.81 -0.81 0.05
N ILE A 44 1.08 -1.97 0.68
CA ILE A 44 0.60 -2.26 2.04
C ILE A 44 1.45 -1.55 3.10
N PRO A 45 2.81 -1.56 3.04
CA PRO A 45 3.63 -0.87 4.03
C PRO A 45 3.36 0.64 4.04
N HIS A 46 3.18 1.18 5.23
CA HIS A 46 2.98 2.60 5.43
C HIS A 46 3.52 3.04 6.79
N ASP A 47 4.70 3.66 6.80
CA ASP A 47 5.32 4.22 8.00
C ASP A 47 6.10 5.52 7.69
N MET A 48 6.83 6.03 8.65
CA MET A 48 7.64 7.23 8.44
C MET A 48 8.80 7.03 7.47
N LEU A 49 9.34 5.81 7.43
CA LEU A 49 10.50 5.50 6.59
C LEU A 49 10.06 5.17 5.16
N TYR A 50 8.97 4.41 5.03
CA TYR A 50 8.42 3.93 3.77
C TYR A 50 6.99 4.41 3.56
N ASN A 51 6.83 5.73 3.55
CA ASN A 51 5.57 6.36 3.17
C ASN A 51 5.39 6.24 1.64
N PRO A 52 4.23 5.81 1.15
CA PRO A 52 3.94 5.75 -0.29
C PRO A 52 4.22 7.05 -1.04
N ASP A 53 4.07 8.20 -0.41
CA ASP A 53 4.40 9.49 -1.02
C ASP A 53 5.89 9.64 -1.33
N HIS A 54 6.78 8.95 -0.62
CA HIS A 54 8.20 8.91 -0.97
C HIS A 54 8.41 8.23 -2.34
N PHE A 55 7.68 7.17 -2.62
CA PHE A 55 7.74 6.46 -3.90
C PHE A 55 7.11 7.28 -5.02
N LYS A 56 5.97 7.92 -4.75
CA LYS A 56 5.27 8.78 -5.71
C LYS A 56 6.13 9.97 -6.15
N ASN A 57 6.85 10.58 -5.22
CA ASN A 57 7.57 11.83 -5.43
C ASN A 57 9.09 11.68 -5.60
N CYS A 58 9.64 10.47 -5.51
CA CYS A 58 11.10 10.26 -5.61
C CYS A 58 11.68 10.58 -6.99
N ARG A 59 10.84 10.67 -8.02
CA ARG A 59 11.21 10.96 -9.41
C ARG A 59 11.10 12.43 -9.81
N LEU A 60 10.80 13.33 -8.87
CA LEU A 60 10.73 14.75 -9.18
C LEU A 60 12.09 15.27 -9.69
N PRO A 61 12.12 16.05 -10.79
CA PRO A 61 11.00 16.72 -11.46
C PRO A 61 10.26 15.90 -12.54
N ASP A 62 10.60 14.63 -12.70
CA ASP A 62 9.94 13.74 -13.66
C ASP A 62 8.47 13.47 -13.27
N THR A 63 7.73 12.79 -14.14
CA THR A 63 6.32 12.50 -13.94
C THR A 63 6.13 11.64 -12.68
N PRO A 64 5.37 12.10 -11.69
CA PRO A 64 5.05 11.29 -10.51
C PRO A 64 4.14 10.11 -10.89
N ILE A 65 4.24 9.00 -10.13
CA ILE A 65 3.43 7.79 -10.34
C ILE A 65 2.11 7.81 -9.55
N ASN A 66 1.52 8.99 -9.33
CA ASN A 66 0.37 9.17 -8.46
C ASN A 66 -0.81 8.25 -8.79
N ASP A 67 -1.12 8.11 -10.08
CA ASP A 67 -2.27 7.35 -10.54
C ASP A 67 -1.99 5.83 -10.60
N LYS A 68 -0.72 5.43 -10.48
CA LYS A 68 -0.28 4.03 -10.56
C LYS A 68 0.01 3.39 -9.20
N LEU A 69 0.03 4.17 -8.12
CA LEU A 69 0.32 3.67 -6.78
C LEU A 69 -0.77 4.08 -5.79
N ALA A 70 -1.56 3.11 -5.37
CA ALA A 70 -2.54 3.23 -4.30
C ALA A 70 -1.99 2.74 -2.96
N PHE A 71 -2.59 3.19 -1.88
CA PHE A 71 -2.33 2.71 -0.52
C PHE A 71 -3.54 3.00 0.37
N GLY A 72 -3.68 2.26 1.45
CA GLY A 72 -4.68 2.53 2.46
C GLY A 72 -4.10 3.36 3.60
N PHE A 73 -4.85 4.33 4.04
CA PHE A 73 -4.56 5.10 5.23
C PHE A 73 -5.80 5.12 6.13
N SER A 74 -5.68 4.55 7.33
CA SER A 74 -6.73 4.64 8.33
C SER A 74 -6.38 5.78 9.28
N VAL A 75 -7.19 6.82 9.26
CA VAL A 75 -7.22 7.82 10.35
C VAL A 75 -8.17 7.28 11.41
N PRO A 76 -7.83 7.31 12.71
CA PRO A 76 -8.74 6.90 13.77
C PRO A 76 -10.13 7.54 13.58
N GLY A 77 -11.18 6.73 13.52
CA GLY A 77 -12.56 7.17 13.28
C GLY A 77 -13.01 7.29 11.82
N THR A 78 -12.14 7.04 10.84
CA THR A 78 -12.50 6.98 9.41
C THR A 78 -12.33 5.55 8.89
N HIS A 79 -13.21 4.70 9.19
CA HIS A 79 -13.16 3.26 8.94
C HIS A 79 -13.37 2.89 7.46
N ASN A 80 -12.43 3.19 6.59
CA ASN A 80 -12.53 2.85 5.18
C ASN A 80 -11.58 1.69 4.82
N PHE A 81 -12.12 0.55 4.44
CA PHE A 81 -11.31 -0.48 3.80
C PHE A 81 -10.83 0.04 2.43
N PRO A 82 -9.54 -0.14 2.11
CA PRO A 82 -8.99 0.35 0.85
C PRO A 82 -9.42 -0.56 -0.32
N MET A 83 -10.62 -0.36 -0.86
CA MET A 83 -11.18 -1.17 -1.96
C MET A 83 -10.26 -1.22 -3.19
N GLN A 84 -9.41 -0.22 -3.39
CA GLN A 84 -8.36 -0.21 -4.42
C GLN A 84 -7.38 -1.38 -4.32
N PHE A 85 -7.26 -2.04 -3.16
CA PHE A 85 -6.50 -3.27 -3.00
C PHE A 85 -7.00 -4.38 -3.94
N PHE A 86 -8.31 -4.50 -4.11
CA PHE A 86 -8.90 -5.50 -5.00
C PHE A 86 -8.75 -5.15 -6.48
N GLU A 87 -8.57 -3.88 -6.81
CA GLU A 87 -8.35 -3.40 -8.18
C GLU A 87 -6.87 -3.49 -8.59
N ALA A 88 -5.98 -3.69 -7.62
CA ALA A 88 -4.56 -3.65 -7.86
C ALA A 88 -4.07 -4.84 -8.68
N LYS A 89 -3.35 -4.56 -9.76
CA LYS A 89 -2.62 -5.55 -10.56
C LYS A 89 -1.43 -6.12 -9.81
N TYR A 90 -0.78 -5.27 -9.00
CA TYR A 90 0.36 -5.65 -8.18
C TYR A 90 0.14 -5.21 -6.74
N VAL A 91 0.56 -6.07 -5.81
CA VAL A 91 0.60 -5.76 -4.38
C VAL A 91 2.05 -5.71 -3.93
N ILE A 92 2.41 -4.69 -3.17
CA ILE A 92 3.76 -4.45 -2.67
C ILE A 92 3.78 -4.64 -1.17
N THR A 93 4.65 -5.53 -0.71
CA THR A 93 4.90 -5.81 0.71
C THR A 93 6.35 -5.53 1.07
N CYS A 94 6.72 -5.57 2.33
CA CYS A 94 8.13 -5.57 2.74
C CYS A 94 8.38 -6.47 3.95
N GLU A 95 9.62 -6.90 4.10
CA GLU A 95 10.11 -7.71 5.21
C GLU A 95 11.45 -7.12 5.72
N PRO A 96 11.61 -6.85 7.04
CA PRO A 96 10.56 -6.91 8.05
C PRO A 96 9.45 -5.89 7.79
N PHE A 97 8.22 -6.24 8.21
CA PHE A 97 7.11 -5.29 8.06
C PHE A 97 7.25 -4.15 9.09
N PRO A 98 7.14 -2.89 8.68
CA PRO A 98 7.37 -1.77 9.58
C PRO A 98 6.32 -1.72 10.69
N GLN A 99 6.79 -1.49 11.91
CA GLN A 99 5.92 -1.18 13.04
C GLN A 99 5.44 0.26 12.88
N THR A 100 4.24 0.41 12.42
CA THR A 100 3.66 1.68 12.04
C THR A 100 3.18 2.50 13.24
N TYR A 101 2.71 3.72 12.99
CA TYR A 101 2.19 4.60 14.03
C TYR A 101 1.07 3.95 14.83
N VAL A 102 1.10 4.14 16.13
CA VAL A 102 -0.01 3.76 17.01
C VAL A 102 -1.30 4.41 16.50
N GLY A 103 -2.29 3.61 16.19
CA GLY A 103 -3.62 4.05 15.76
C GLY A 103 -3.84 4.26 14.25
N SER A 104 -2.79 4.34 13.41
CA SER A 104 -2.95 4.43 11.95
C SER A 104 -2.36 3.26 11.19
N GLY A 105 -1.49 2.49 11.82
CA GLY A 105 -0.79 1.37 11.21
C GLY A 105 -1.43 0.01 11.40
N GLU A 106 -2.40 -0.09 12.28
CA GLU A 106 -3.06 -1.37 12.57
C GLU A 106 -3.71 -1.98 11.33
N MET A 107 -4.35 -1.17 10.50
CA MET A 107 -4.95 -1.64 9.25
C MET A 107 -3.89 -2.21 8.29
N SER A 108 -2.75 -1.55 8.13
CA SER A 108 -1.68 -2.03 7.24
C SER A 108 -1.06 -3.33 7.74
N ILE A 109 -0.85 -3.46 9.05
CA ILE A 109 -0.35 -4.70 9.67
C ILE A 109 -1.34 -5.82 9.42
N LYS A 110 -2.61 -5.60 9.72
CA LYS A 110 -3.67 -6.58 9.55
C LYS A 110 -3.85 -6.99 8.09
N LEU A 111 -3.87 -6.02 7.17
CA LEU A 111 -3.93 -6.30 5.74
C LEU A 111 -2.72 -7.12 5.29
N ASN A 112 -1.53 -6.81 5.80
CA ASN A 112 -0.33 -7.59 5.50
C ASN A 112 -0.44 -9.03 6.00
N ASP A 113 -0.88 -9.24 7.24
CA ASP A 113 -1.03 -10.58 7.81
C ASP A 113 -2.05 -11.41 7.05
N GLN A 114 -3.19 -10.82 6.69
CA GLN A 114 -4.20 -11.46 5.84
C GLN A 114 -3.65 -11.79 4.45
N PHE A 115 -2.95 -10.83 3.84
CA PHE A 115 -2.34 -11.02 2.53
C PHE A 115 -1.36 -12.19 2.56
N LEU A 116 -0.44 -12.24 3.54
CA LEU A 116 0.54 -13.31 3.65
C LEU A 116 -0.10 -14.69 3.83
N ALA A 117 -1.25 -14.76 4.52
CA ALA A 117 -1.96 -16.03 4.77
C ALA A 117 -2.57 -16.66 3.50
N VAL A 118 -2.98 -15.84 2.52
CA VAL A 118 -3.70 -16.31 1.32
C VAL A 118 -3.05 -15.91 0.00
N ARG A 119 -1.92 -15.21 0.02
CA ARG A 119 -1.28 -14.63 -1.18
C ARG A 119 -1.09 -15.66 -2.30
N ASP A 120 -0.64 -16.87 -1.97
CA ASP A 120 -0.30 -17.91 -2.94
C ASP A 120 -1.55 -18.45 -3.70
N GLN A 121 -2.77 -18.11 -3.21
CA GLN A 121 -4.02 -18.43 -3.88
C GLN A 121 -4.36 -17.41 -4.98
N TYR A 122 -3.98 -16.15 -4.77
CA TYR A 122 -4.42 -15.04 -5.62
C TYR A 122 -3.28 -14.29 -6.29
N PHE A 123 -2.04 -14.49 -5.85
CA PHE A 123 -0.88 -13.75 -6.32
C PHE A 123 0.32 -14.66 -6.58
N ALA A 124 1.17 -14.25 -7.50
CA ALA A 124 2.47 -14.87 -7.78
C ALA A 124 3.60 -13.86 -7.50
N PHE A 125 4.75 -14.38 -7.09
CA PHE A 125 5.97 -13.58 -6.99
C PHE A 125 6.33 -12.98 -8.35
N GLU A 126 6.66 -11.69 -8.38
CA GLU A 126 7.09 -10.99 -9.59
C GLU A 126 8.51 -10.45 -9.46
N GLN A 127 8.80 -9.68 -8.41
CA GLN A 127 10.09 -9.01 -8.25
C GLN A 127 10.39 -8.71 -6.77
N SER A 128 11.67 -8.64 -6.39
CA SER A 128 12.09 -8.13 -5.07
C SER A 128 13.18 -7.07 -5.20
N PHE A 129 13.25 -6.18 -4.20
CA PHE A 129 14.20 -5.09 -4.09
C PHE A 129 14.80 -5.06 -2.69
N ASP A 130 16.11 -5.28 -2.59
CA ASP A 130 16.87 -5.11 -1.34
C ASP A 130 17.16 -3.61 -1.14
N MET A 131 16.69 -3.05 -0.04
CA MET A 131 16.88 -1.63 0.30
C MET A 131 18.27 -1.33 0.87
N GLY A 132 19.10 -2.35 1.10
CA GLY A 132 20.46 -2.19 1.63
C GLY A 132 20.53 -1.85 3.13
N ASN A 133 19.42 -1.90 3.83
CA ASN A 133 19.29 -1.63 5.27
C ASN A 133 18.65 -2.78 6.05
N GLY A 134 18.59 -3.97 5.45
CA GLY A 134 17.96 -5.16 6.00
C GLY A 134 16.46 -5.28 5.69
N THR A 135 15.89 -4.34 4.93
CA THR A 135 14.50 -4.42 4.45
C THR A 135 14.50 -4.87 2.98
N THR A 136 13.59 -5.78 2.65
CA THR A 136 13.35 -6.23 1.28
C THR A 136 11.90 -5.91 0.90
N PHE A 137 11.69 -5.20 -0.18
CA PHE A 137 10.37 -5.02 -0.78
C PHE A 137 10.11 -6.13 -1.80
N THR A 138 8.89 -6.66 -1.79
CA THR A 138 8.46 -7.70 -2.73
C THR A 138 7.20 -7.26 -3.45
N ILE A 139 7.20 -7.43 -4.75
CA ILE A 139 6.07 -7.17 -5.64
C ILE A 139 5.42 -8.50 -6.00
N TRP A 140 4.13 -8.56 -5.80
CA TRP A 140 3.28 -9.72 -6.06
C TRP A 140 2.29 -9.36 -7.15
N LYS A 141 2.21 -10.17 -8.20
CA LYS A 141 1.28 -9.98 -9.30
C LYS A 141 -0.01 -10.75 -9.06
N ARG A 142 -1.14 -10.10 -9.20
CA ARG A 142 -2.44 -10.76 -9.16
C ARG A 142 -2.58 -11.74 -10.33
N THR A 143 -3.02 -12.97 -10.02
CA THR A 143 -3.11 -14.06 -11.00
C THR A 143 -4.49 -14.20 -11.62
N ALA A 144 -5.53 -13.69 -10.96
CA ALA A 144 -6.92 -13.73 -11.42
C ALA A 144 -7.69 -12.50 -10.93
N ALA A 145 -8.83 -12.22 -11.53
CA ALA A 145 -9.75 -11.22 -11.01
C ALA A 145 -10.19 -11.57 -9.58
N PRO A 146 -10.43 -10.57 -8.71
CA PRO A 146 -10.92 -10.83 -7.37
C PRO A 146 -12.28 -11.55 -7.41
N THR A 147 -12.53 -12.35 -6.39
CA THR A 147 -13.78 -13.06 -6.20
C THR A 147 -14.53 -12.51 -4.98
N ARG A 148 -15.85 -12.77 -4.90
CA ARG A 148 -16.62 -12.44 -3.70
C ARG A 148 -16.01 -13.07 -2.44
N GLU A 149 -15.56 -14.33 -2.52
CA GLU A 149 -14.93 -15.04 -1.40
C GLU A 149 -13.64 -14.34 -0.92
N GLU A 150 -12.80 -13.89 -1.85
CA GLU A 150 -11.60 -13.12 -1.52
C GLU A 150 -11.95 -11.81 -0.79
N VAL A 151 -12.91 -11.05 -1.32
CA VAL A 151 -13.35 -9.79 -0.72
C VAL A 151 -13.91 -10.01 0.68
N GLU A 152 -14.79 -10.99 0.86
CA GLU A 152 -15.38 -11.33 2.15
C GLU A 152 -14.32 -11.79 3.16
N TYR A 153 -13.31 -12.55 2.73
CA TYR A 153 -12.20 -12.96 3.58
C TYR A 153 -11.46 -11.76 4.17
N TYR A 154 -11.05 -10.81 3.33
CA TYR A 154 -10.35 -9.62 3.83
C TYR A 154 -11.22 -8.74 4.72
N LEU A 155 -12.49 -8.59 4.39
CA LEU A 155 -13.40 -7.74 5.15
C LEU A 155 -13.80 -8.35 6.49
N SER A 156 -13.94 -9.68 6.59
CA SER A 156 -14.34 -10.36 7.82
C SER A 156 -13.40 -10.07 8.99
N ALA A 157 -12.10 -10.07 8.74
CA ALA A 157 -11.11 -9.82 9.77
C ALA A 157 -11.13 -8.36 10.28
N PHE A 158 -11.61 -7.40 9.48
CA PHE A 158 -11.80 -6.01 9.93
C PHE A 158 -13.12 -5.84 10.66
N ALA A 159 -14.13 -6.63 10.34
CA ALA A 159 -15.43 -6.60 11.00
C ALA A 159 -15.40 -7.11 12.46
N GLU A 160 -14.41 -7.94 12.82
CA GLU A 160 -14.30 -8.50 14.17
C GLU A 160 -13.85 -7.49 15.23
N GLU A 161 -13.20 -6.40 14.84
CA GLU A 161 -12.57 -5.46 15.78
C GLU A 161 -13.43 -4.27 16.20
N ASP A 162 -14.45 -3.91 15.42
CA ASP A 162 -15.27 -2.74 15.73
C ASP A 162 -16.75 -3.03 15.47
N ALA A 163 -17.57 -2.90 16.51
CA ALA A 163 -19.02 -3.13 16.41
C ALA A 163 -19.73 -2.17 15.42
N GLN A 164 -19.09 -1.06 15.05
CA GLN A 164 -19.60 -0.13 14.02
C GLN A 164 -19.13 -0.48 12.61
N TYR A 165 -18.10 -1.31 12.49
CA TYR A 165 -17.51 -1.73 11.23
C TYR A 165 -18.41 -2.56 10.33
N PRO A 166 -19.21 -3.52 10.83
CA PRO A 166 -19.95 -4.42 9.96
C PRO A 166 -20.92 -3.73 9.00
N GLU A 167 -21.61 -2.68 9.44
CA GLU A 167 -22.60 -2.00 8.58
C GLU A 167 -21.96 -1.14 7.50
N MET A 168 -20.90 -0.40 7.82
CA MET A 168 -20.24 0.47 6.84
C MET A 168 -19.48 -0.33 5.80
N PHE A 169 -18.75 -1.38 6.21
CA PHE A 169 -18.02 -2.22 5.28
C PHE A 169 -18.93 -3.06 4.41
N SER A 170 -20.00 -3.63 4.95
CA SER A 170 -20.92 -4.41 4.15
C SER A 170 -21.56 -3.57 3.03
N GLN A 171 -21.89 -2.32 3.29
CA GLN A 171 -22.45 -1.42 2.27
C GLN A 171 -21.43 -1.08 1.18
N VAL A 172 -20.20 -0.73 1.57
CA VAL A 172 -19.12 -0.41 0.61
C VAL A 172 -18.73 -1.64 -0.19
N ALA A 173 -18.60 -2.80 0.47
CA ALA A 173 -18.28 -4.06 -0.17
C ALA A 173 -19.36 -4.52 -1.15
N GLU A 174 -20.63 -4.49 -0.75
CA GLU A 174 -21.74 -4.87 -1.64
C GLU A 174 -21.87 -3.92 -2.83
N ALA A 175 -21.66 -2.61 -2.62
CA ALA A 175 -21.63 -1.65 -3.72
C ALA A 175 -20.49 -1.96 -4.69
N TRP A 176 -19.30 -2.25 -4.17
CA TRP A 176 -18.14 -2.60 -4.99
C TRP A 176 -18.36 -3.93 -5.72
N LEU A 177 -18.80 -4.98 -5.02
CA LEU A 177 -19.10 -6.29 -5.61
C LEU A 177 -20.15 -6.17 -6.73
N THR A 178 -21.21 -5.43 -6.48
CA THR A 178 -22.29 -5.18 -7.47
C THR A 178 -21.73 -4.45 -8.70
N ALA A 179 -20.88 -3.43 -8.50
CA ALA A 179 -20.25 -2.67 -9.59
C ALA A 179 -19.34 -3.54 -10.47
N HIS A 180 -18.76 -4.62 -9.89
CA HIS A 180 -17.88 -5.56 -10.60
C HIS A 180 -18.57 -6.86 -11.04
N GLY A 181 -19.88 -6.98 -10.84
CA GLY A 181 -20.67 -8.15 -11.25
C GLY A 181 -20.37 -9.41 -10.43
N LEU A 182 -19.96 -9.26 -9.17
CA LEU A 182 -19.61 -10.34 -8.24
C LEU A 182 -20.71 -10.63 -7.22
#